data_3c1ed870b7c4c7837b3b68033a8e477b
#
_entry.id   3c1ed870b7c4c7837b3b68033a8e477b
#
_cell.length_a   1.000
_cell.length_b   1.000
_cell.length_c   1.000
_cell.angle_alpha   90.00
_cell.angle_beta   90.00
_cell.angle_gamma   90.00
#
_symmetry.space_group_name_H-M   'P 1'
#
loop_
_entity.id
_entity.type
_entity.pdbx_description
1 polymer ?
#
loop_
_entity_poly.entity_id
_entity_poly.type
_entity_poly.pdbx_seq_one_letter_code
_entity_poly.pdbx_strand_id
1 'polypeptide(L)'
;MKSDFTTPESLDKKNQKAAGVEKEFPKKVFAQNQGKKGPLKVIIIGGGACGMAAATKIRRQSDFEITVISRDSHTAYSHCGIPFVLSREINSFEKLIVKSLDFFKKNRIDVKLNEAVRSINIGSGTVQTRAGIYPFDKLVIATGSLPFIPKKDRTTNILPYGIFTLRSLDDGMLFEKALETAEKVCIIGGGTIGIECAVALVRRGIKTVLISRSKNLISRQFDPECAEIIRTHLESLGIEVISGEHIVIPENFWNEKTLQVGERLFLADIVLLASGVKPEIFLAMEAGIEIGKAGGIVVNEMLQVKAGEEFLPNVYAGGECVEVKDFITGEARISQLGTAARSMAYVIGNNITGKHTAFGPLADPWVAVAGDLQFGGVGITSKKVESKGMSLVTGFSSGYTRASYYPDKKKIYIKLLFKDDYLVGAQLVGGEGIKERIDALSLAIRKKSTIKDLLDLETCYSPPVSMLIDPLRPAVKAALQNRREKENSKP
;
A
#
# COMPACT_ATOMS: atom_id res chain seq x y z
N MET A 1 -42.37 -8.56 -9.42
CA MET A 1 -41.42 -9.46 -10.11
C MET A 1 -40.19 -9.59 -9.22
N LYS A 2 -39.91 -10.80 -8.75
CA LYS A 2 -38.83 -11.08 -7.77
C LYS A 2 -37.49 -10.99 -8.46
N SER A 3 -36.59 -10.18 -7.92
CA SER A 3 -35.19 -10.08 -8.34
C SER A 3 -34.36 -11.10 -7.55
N ASP A 4 -33.81 -12.07 -8.26
CA ASP A 4 -32.90 -13.07 -7.71
C ASP A 4 -31.55 -12.44 -7.36
N PHE A 5 -31.30 -12.35 -6.06
CA PHE A 5 -29.95 -12.11 -5.53
C PHE A 5 -29.23 -13.46 -5.45
N THR A 6 -28.30 -13.70 -6.35
CA THR A 6 -27.34 -14.82 -6.23
C THR A 6 -26.30 -14.49 -5.18
N THR A 7 -26.26 -15.32 -4.14
CA THR A 7 -25.29 -15.29 -3.04
C THR A 7 -23.87 -15.74 -3.48
N PRO A 8 -22.80 -15.39 -2.73
CA PRO A 8 -21.42 -15.68 -3.08
C PRO A 8 -21.02 -17.16 -3.16
N GLU A 9 -21.89 -18.08 -2.77
CA GLU A 9 -21.60 -19.53 -2.74
C GLU A 9 -21.53 -20.22 -4.12
N SER A 10 -22.00 -19.57 -5.18
CA SER A 10 -22.01 -20.20 -6.52
C SER A 10 -20.68 -20.09 -7.29
N LEU A 11 -19.72 -19.32 -6.79
CA LEU A 11 -18.39 -19.14 -7.40
C LEU A 11 -17.35 -20.18 -6.93
N ASP A 12 -17.63 -20.84 -5.79
CA ASP A 12 -16.68 -21.79 -5.20
C ASP A 12 -16.68 -23.18 -5.87
N LYS A 13 -17.79 -23.57 -6.49
CA LYS A 13 -17.91 -24.92 -7.08
C LYS A 13 -17.28 -25.10 -8.48
N LYS A 14 -16.96 -24.02 -9.19
CA LYS A 14 -16.26 -24.10 -10.48
C LYS A 14 -14.74 -24.10 -10.37
N ASN A 15 -14.19 -23.56 -9.26
CA ASN A 15 -12.74 -23.56 -9.01
C ASN A 15 -12.23 -24.83 -8.34
N GLN A 16 -13.10 -25.67 -7.79
CA GLN A 16 -12.70 -26.94 -7.14
C GLN A 16 -12.43 -28.09 -8.12
N LYS A 17 -12.77 -27.97 -9.40
CA LYS A 17 -12.51 -29.03 -10.41
C LYS A 17 -11.15 -28.89 -11.12
N ALA A 18 -10.37 -27.85 -10.87
CA ALA A 18 -9.00 -27.69 -11.41
C ALA A 18 -7.89 -28.05 -10.39
N ALA A 19 -8.25 -28.45 -9.17
CA ALA A 19 -7.31 -28.79 -8.09
C ALA A 19 -7.17 -30.29 -7.91
N GLY A 20 -6.66 -30.97 -8.92
CA GLY A 20 -6.54 -32.44 -8.94
C GLY A 20 -5.20 -32.95 -9.45
N VAL A 21 -4.11 -32.19 -9.27
CA VAL A 21 -2.75 -32.71 -9.43
C VAL A 21 -1.98 -32.25 -8.20
N GLU A 22 -1.87 -33.13 -7.18
CA GLU A 22 -0.89 -32.97 -6.12
C GLU A 22 0.50 -32.96 -6.75
N LYS A 23 1.08 -31.77 -6.91
CA LYS A 23 2.49 -31.62 -7.29
C LYS A 23 3.31 -32.02 -6.06
N GLU A 24 3.79 -33.26 -6.01
CA GLU A 24 4.79 -33.67 -5.01
C GLU A 24 6.03 -32.78 -5.16
N PHE A 25 6.32 -31.99 -4.14
CA PHE A 25 7.57 -31.24 -4.06
C PHE A 25 8.70 -32.19 -3.67
N PRO A 26 9.73 -32.40 -4.52
CA PRO A 26 10.80 -33.34 -4.20
C PRO A 26 11.63 -32.81 -3.04
N LYS A 27 11.52 -33.45 -1.88
CA LYS A 27 12.31 -33.17 -0.66
C LYS A 27 13.84 -33.17 -0.87
N LYS A 28 14.33 -33.74 -1.98
CA LYS A 28 15.76 -33.96 -2.26
C LYS A 28 16.48 -32.81 -3.01
N VAL A 29 15.79 -31.86 -3.61
CA VAL A 29 16.45 -30.86 -4.47
C VAL A 29 17.28 -29.84 -3.69
N PHE A 30 16.92 -29.56 -2.45
CA PHE A 30 17.62 -28.55 -1.63
C PHE A 30 18.80 -29.10 -0.80
N ALA A 31 18.94 -30.43 -0.69
CA ALA A 31 20.07 -31.06 0.01
C ALA A 31 21.38 -31.11 -0.84
N GLN A 32 21.31 -30.82 -2.15
CA GLN A 32 22.45 -31.00 -3.06
C GLN A 32 23.45 -29.81 -3.08
N ASN A 33 23.20 -28.73 -2.33
CA ASN A 33 24.08 -27.54 -2.37
C ASN A 33 25.28 -27.59 -1.40
N GLN A 34 25.48 -28.65 -0.65
CA GLN A 34 26.66 -28.84 0.21
C GLN A 34 27.90 -29.32 -0.57
N GLY A 35 28.28 -28.64 -1.63
CA GLY A 35 29.45 -29.04 -2.43
C GLY A 35 29.69 -28.17 -3.66
N LYS A 36 28.90 -27.16 -3.90
CA LYS A 36 29.09 -26.25 -5.05
C LYS A 36 30.40 -25.45 -4.91
N LYS A 37 31.30 -25.61 -5.84
CA LYS A 37 32.46 -24.73 -6.06
C LYS A 37 31.95 -23.48 -6.82
N GLY A 38 31.73 -22.36 -6.12
CA GLY A 38 31.34 -21.08 -6.71
C GLY A 38 30.35 -20.29 -5.86
N PRO A 39 30.14 -18.98 -6.17
CA PRO A 39 29.19 -18.14 -5.46
C PRO A 39 27.76 -18.61 -5.69
N LEU A 40 26.91 -18.49 -4.66
CA LEU A 40 25.48 -18.80 -4.77
C LEU A 40 24.80 -17.83 -5.74
N LYS A 41 23.85 -18.36 -6.50
CA LYS A 41 23.04 -17.61 -7.46
C LYS A 41 21.72 -17.16 -6.80
N VAL A 42 21.50 -15.86 -6.73
CA VAL A 42 20.28 -15.25 -6.20
C VAL A 42 19.50 -14.61 -7.33
N ILE A 43 18.31 -15.11 -7.58
CA ILE A 43 17.35 -14.46 -8.52
C ILE A 43 16.32 -13.67 -7.71
N ILE A 44 16.05 -12.46 -8.16
CA ILE A 44 15.04 -11.57 -7.58
C ILE A 44 14.05 -11.19 -8.68
N ILE A 45 12.77 -11.53 -8.48
CA ILE A 45 11.70 -11.20 -9.42
C ILE A 45 11.01 -9.92 -8.95
N GLY A 46 11.22 -8.83 -9.69
CA GLY A 46 10.65 -7.51 -9.43
C GLY A 46 11.69 -6.45 -9.07
N GLY A 47 11.72 -5.38 -9.86
CA GLY A 47 12.63 -4.22 -9.73
C GLY A 47 12.10 -3.09 -8.82
N GLY A 48 11.06 -3.33 -8.03
CA GLY A 48 10.47 -2.35 -7.12
C GLY A 48 11.22 -2.19 -5.80
N ALA A 49 10.60 -1.49 -4.84
CA ALA A 49 11.20 -1.12 -3.56
C ALA A 49 11.76 -2.33 -2.78
N CYS A 50 11.00 -3.44 -2.71
CA CYS A 50 11.44 -4.63 -2.00
C CYS A 50 12.61 -5.32 -2.72
N GLY A 51 12.47 -5.63 -4.02
CA GLY A 51 13.48 -6.38 -4.76
C GLY A 51 14.82 -5.68 -4.82
N MET A 52 14.85 -4.38 -5.16
CA MET A 52 16.10 -3.63 -5.26
C MET A 52 16.76 -3.37 -3.90
N ALA A 53 15.95 -3.20 -2.85
CA ALA A 53 16.49 -3.10 -1.49
C ALA A 53 17.07 -4.45 -1.02
N ALA A 54 16.45 -5.58 -1.33
CA ALA A 54 16.96 -6.92 -1.04
C ALA A 54 18.27 -7.17 -1.80
N ALA A 55 18.31 -6.91 -3.12
CA ALA A 55 19.52 -7.03 -3.91
C ALA A 55 20.70 -6.25 -3.32
N THR A 56 20.45 -4.98 -2.96
CA THR A 56 21.47 -4.12 -2.35
C THR A 56 21.92 -4.64 -0.98
N LYS A 57 20.97 -5.15 -0.17
CA LYS A 57 21.26 -5.69 1.16
C LYS A 57 22.10 -6.98 1.07
N ILE A 58 21.75 -7.89 0.18
CA ILE A 58 22.49 -9.13 -0.07
C ILE A 58 23.92 -8.81 -0.54
N ARG A 59 24.07 -7.90 -1.50
CA ARG A 59 25.37 -7.49 -2.02
C ARG A 59 26.30 -6.92 -0.96
N ARG A 60 25.80 -6.15 -0.01
CA ARG A 60 26.59 -5.62 1.11
C ARG A 60 27.11 -6.67 2.09
N GLN A 61 26.59 -7.87 2.03
CA GLN A 61 26.86 -8.93 2.99
C GLN A 61 27.46 -10.20 2.36
N SER A 62 27.50 -10.29 1.04
CA SER A 62 27.96 -11.48 0.32
C SER A 62 28.49 -11.15 -1.07
N ASP A 63 29.26 -12.08 -1.63
CA ASP A 63 29.73 -12.05 -3.02
C ASP A 63 28.87 -12.92 -3.96
N PHE A 64 27.62 -13.19 -3.60
CA PHE A 64 26.69 -13.98 -4.40
C PHE A 64 26.47 -13.36 -5.79
N GLU A 65 26.17 -14.19 -6.78
CA GLU A 65 25.72 -13.74 -8.10
C GLU A 65 24.25 -13.30 -7.98
N ILE A 66 24.00 -12.00 -8.15
CA ILE A 66 22.65 -11.42 -7.96
C ILE A 66 22.12 -10.96 -9.31
N THR A 67 20.99 -11.53 -9.73
CA THR A 67 20.26 -11.07 -10.92
C THR A 67 18.84 -10.63 -10.49
N VAL A 68 18.48 -9.41 -10.85
CA VAL A 68 17.13 -8.86 -10.70
C VAL A 68 16.45 -8.88 -12.06
N ILE A 69 15.26 -9.48 -12.15
CA ILE A 69 14.48 -9.56 -13.39
C ILE A 69 13.20 -8.74 -13.20
N SER A 70 13.00 -7.73 -14.02
CA SER A 70 11.83 -6.84 -13.98
C SER A 70 11.18 -6.69 -15.34
N ARG A 71 9.86 -6.80 -15.38
CA ARG A 71 9.09 -6.52 -16.60
C ARG A 71 9.04 -5.03 -16.96
N ASP A 72 9.28 -4.16 -15.96
CA ASP A 72 9.21 -2.71 -16.12
C ASP A 72 10.47 -2.19 -16.83
N SER A 73 10.34 -1.07 -17.52
CA SER A 73 11.43 -0.35 -18.21
C SER A 73 12.35 0.41 -17.25
N HIS A 74 11.89 0.65 -16.02
CA HIS A 74 12.57 1.39 -14.97
C HIS A 74 12.63 0.59 -13.67
N THR A 75 13.63 0.89 -12.83
CA THR A 75 13.82 0.25 -11.53
C THR A 75 14.26 1.25 -10.47
N ALA A 76 14.14 0.88 -9.20
CA ALA A 76 14.62 1.65 -8.05
C ALA A 76 14.11 3.10 -8.01
N TYR A 77 12.88 3.32 -8.38
CA TYR A 77 12.22 4.63 -8.36
C TYR A 77 11.11 4.71 -7.31
N SER A 78 10.70 5.94 -6.97
CA SER A 78 9.62 6.22 -6.03
C SER A 78 8.27 6.33 -6.75
N HIS A 79 7.40 5.32 -6.59
CA HIS A 79 6.02 5.37 -7.09
C HIS A 79 5.21 6.50 -6.45
N CYS A 80 5.43 6.74 -5.14
CA CYS A 80 4.75 7.80 -4.41
C CYS A 80 5.11 9.22 -4.88
N GLY A 81 6.16 9.36 -5.68
CA GLY A 81 6.57 10.64 -6.26
C GLY A 81 5.79 11.03 -7.51
N ILE A 82 5.07 10.11 -8.15
CA ILE A 82 4.37 10.36 -9.42
C ILE A 82 3.37 11.53 -9.31
N PRO A 83 2.47 11.60 -8.31
CA PRO A 83 1.57 12.75 -8.18
C PRO A 83 2.29 14.09 -8.06
N PHE A 84 3.49 14.12 -7.47
CA PHE A 84 4.29 15.35 -7.31
C PHE A 84 5.05 15.76 -8.57
N VAL A 85 5.28 14.83 -9.50
CA VAL A 85 5.70 15.19 -10.87
C VAL A 85 4.52 15.73 -11.65
N LEU A 86 3.36 15.09 -11.53
CA LEU A 86 2.12 15.58 -12.18
C LEU A 86 1.71 16.96 -11.68
N SER A 87 1.97 17.34 -10.42
CA SER A 87 1.75 18.67 -9.88
C SER A 87 2.84 19.69 -10.26
N ARG A 88 3.93 19.24 -10.91
CA ARG A 88 5.13 20.04 -11.23
C ARG A 88 5.94 20.51 -10.01
N GLU A 89 5.68 19.96 -8.82
CA GLU A 89 6.55 20.15 -7.65
C GLU A 89 7.91 19.46 -7.84
N ILE A 90 7.92 18.32 -8.51
CA ILE A 90 9.12 17.64 -9.00
C ILE A 90 9.19 17.82 -10.50
N ASN A 91 10.32 18.29 -11.01
CA ASN A 91 10.42 18.78 -12.38
C ASN A 91 10.38 17.68 -13.46
N SER A 92 10.68 16.42 -13.11
CA SER A 92 10.68 15.31 -14.09
C SER A 92 10.58 13.94 -13.44
N PHE A 93 10.15 12.94 -14.21
CA PHE A 93 10.04 11.55 -13.76
C PHE A 93 11.40 10.90 -13.47
N GLU A 94 12.46 11.33 -14.17
CA GLU A 94 13.83 10.81 -13.94
C GLU A 94 14.31 11.10 -12.51
N LYS A 95 13.87 12.20 -11.89
CA LYS A 95 14.19 12.53 -10.50
C LYS A 95 13.60 11.57 -9.49
N LEU A 96 12.61 10.79 -9.89
CA LEU A 96 12.05 9.73 -9.06
C LEU A 96 12.95 8.51 -8.98
N ILE A 97 13.92 8.36 -9.88
CA ILE A 97 14.88 7.26 -9.90
C ILE A 97 15.90 7.48 -8.79
N VAL A 98 15.78 6.69 -7.72
CA VAL A 98 16.62 6.83 -6.52
C VAL A 98 18.05 6.31 -6.75
N LYS A 99 18.20 5.31 -7.64
CA LYS A 99 19.49 4.72 -8.02
C LYS A 99 19.49 4.33 -9.49
N SER A 100 20.57 4.71 -10.19
CA SER A 100 20.76 4.40 -11.60
C SER A 100 21.15 2.94 -11.83
N LEU A 101 21.00 2.46 -13.07
CA LEU A 101 21.50 1.15 -13.48
C LEU A 101 23.02 1.03 -13.30
N ASP A 102 23.77 2.10 -13.53
CA ASP A 102 25.22 2.13 -13.31
C ASP A 102 25.61 1.89 -11.86
N PHE A 103 24.79 2.40 -10.90
CA PHE A 103 24.99 2.08 -9.49
C PHE A 103 24.93 0.57 -9.26
N PHE A 104 23.92 -0.12 -9.82
CA PHE A 104 23.77 -1.57 -9.66
C PHE A 104 24.87 -2.34 -10.35
N LYS A 105 25.24 -1.97 -11.58
CA LYS A 105 26.35 -2.55 -12.33
C LYS A 105 27.68 -2.44 -11.58
N LYS A 106 28.01 -1.26 -11.06
CA LYS A 106 29.22 -1.04 -10.23
C LYS A 106 29.22 -1.90 -8.96
N ASN A 107 28.04 -2.21 -8.43
CA ASN A 107 27.87 -3.10 -7.28
C ASN A 107 27.69 -4.58 -7.66
N ARG A 108 28.00 -4.98 -8.90
CA ARG A 108 27.88 -6.37 -9.38
C ARG A 108 26.48 -6.97 -9.14
N ILE A 109 25.43 -6.17 -9.36
CA ILE A 109 24.04 -6.59 -9.41
C ILE A 109 23.59 -6.48 -10.86
N ASP A 110 23.30 -7.63 -11.48
CA ASP A 110 22.78 -7.70 -12.84
C ASP A 110 21.30 -7.39 -12.85
N VAL A 111 20.87 -6.36 -13.58
CA VAL A 111 19.46 -5.93 -13.65
C VAL A 111 18.95 -6.09 -15.07
N LYS A 112 17.97 -6.96 -15.25
CA LYS A 112 17.27 -7.22 -16.50
C LYS A 112 15.94 -6.47 -16.50
N LEU A 113 15.86 -5.38 -17.26
CA LEU A 113 14.63 -4.61 -17.47
C LEU A 113 13.91 -5.08 -18.73
N ASN A 114 12.61 -4.76 -18.84
CA ASN A 114 11.74 -5.19 -19.93
C ASN A 114 11.72 -6.73 -20.11
N GLU A 115 11.99 -7.45 -19.04
CA GLU A 115 12.05 -8.91 -19.02
C GLU A 115 11.06 -9.50 -18.03
N ALA A 116 9.96 -10.04 -18.54
CA ALA A 116 8.93 -10.65 -17.72
C ALA A 116 9.26 -12.14 -17.45
N VAL A 117 9.26 -12.50 -16.17
CA VAL A 117 9.25 -13.92 -15.75
C VAL A 117 7.94 -14.55 -16.15
N ARG A 118 8.00 -15.75 -16.75
CA ARG A 118 6.85 -16.51 -17.22
C ARG A 118 6.47 -17.64 -16.27
N SER A 119 7.46 -18.29 -15.71
CA SER A 119 7.24 -19.39 -14.76
C SER A 119 8.43 -19.54 -13.81
N ILE A 120 8.12 -20.14 -12.66
CA ILE A 120 9.08 -20.53 -11.64
C ILE A 120 8.97 -22.05 -11.47
N ASN A 121 10.07 -22.76 -11.63
CA ASN A 121 10.16 -24.17 -11.31
C ASN A 121 10.97 -24.37 -10.02
N ILE A 122 10.26 -24.56 -8.91
CA ILE A 122 10.90 -24.73 -7.59
C ILE A 122 11.71 -26.03 -7.55
N GLY A 123 11.19 -27.10 -8.18
CA GLY A 123 11.83 -28.42 -8.18
C GLY A 123 13.20 -28.45 -8.88
N SER A 124 13.34 -27.75 -10.00
CA SER A 124 14.62 -27.64 -10.72
C SER A 124 15.45 -26.43 -10.29
N GLY A 125 14.92 -25.52 -9.46
CA GLY A 125 15.60 -24.29 -9.06
C GLY A 125 15.80 -23.33 -10.22
N THR A 126 14.78 -23.11 -11.07
CA THR A 126 14.90 -22.27 -12.27
C THR A 126 13.76 -21.28 -12.42
N VAL A 127 14.08 -20.14 -13.03
CA VAL A 127 13.10 -19.12 -13.46
C VAL A 127 13.19 -19.03 -14.99
N GLN A 128 12.05 -19.00 -15.66
CA GLN A 128 11.97 -18.91 -17.13
C GLN A 128 11.44 -17.55 -17.57
N THR A 129 12.08 -16.96 -18.57
CA THR A 129 11.68 -15.76 -19.29
C THR A 129 11.62 -16.02 -20.79
N ARG A 130 11.40 -14.97 -21.59
CA ARG A 130 11.56 -15.08 -23.07
C ARG A 130 13.04 -15.16 -23.47
N ALA A 131 13.93 -14.54 -22.70
CA ALA A 131 15.35 -14.49 -23.01
C ALA A 131 16.10 -15.77 -22.63
N GLY A 132 15.55 -16.60 -21.72
CA GLY A 132 16.19 -17.83 -21.31
C GLY A 132 15.73 -18.38 -19.97
N ILE A 133 16.50 -19.34 -19.47
CA ILE A 133 16.29 -20.02 -18.18
C ILE A 133 17.42 -19.58 -17.24
N TYR A 134 17.06 -19.11 -16.06
CA TYR A 134 17.95 -18.64 -15.02
C TYR A 134 17.93 -19.60 -13.82
N PRO A 135 19.02 -20.32 -13.55
CA PRO A 135 19.10 -21.18 -12.36
C PRO A 135 19.32 -20.35 -11.11
N PHE A 136 18.74 -20.77 -9.99
CA PHE A 136 18.92 -20.12 -8.70
C PHE A 136 19.23 -21.10 -7.57
N ASP A 137 20.03 -20.66 -6.61
CA ASP A 137 20.21 -21.27 -5.30
C ASP A 137 19.28 -20.63 -4.27
N LYS A 138 18.98 -19.33 -4.44
CA LYS A 138 18.02 -18.55 -3.65
C LYS A 138 17.12 -17.73 -4.56
N LEU A 139 15.83 -17.70 -4.25
CA LEU A 139 14.84 -16.92 -5.00
C LEU A 139 14.16 -15.90 -4.09
N VAL A 140 13.94 -14.69 -4.60
CA VAL A 140 13.11 -13.66 -3.97
C VAL A 140 11.97 -13.30 -4.91
N ILE A 141 10.72 -13.47 -4.46
CA ILE A 141 9.52 -13.04 -5.18
C ILE A 141 9.11 -11.68 -4.61
N ALA A 142 9.29 -10.63 -5.41
CA ALA A 142 9.00 -9.23 -5.06
C ALA A 142 8.15 -8.57 -6.17
N THR A 143 7.17 -9.31 -6.67
CA THR A 143 6.31 -8.94 -7.81
C THR A 143 5.40 -7.73 -7.53
N GLY A 144 5.18 -7.39 -6.26
CA GLY A 144 4.39 -6.23 -5.86
C GLY A 144 2.90 -6.42 -6.09
N SER A 145 2.26 -5.43 -6.71
CA SER A 145 0.81 -5.40 -6.93
C SER A 145 0.44 -4.88 -8.32
N LEU A 146 -0.79 -5.13 -8.74
CA LEU A 146 -1.40 -4.65 -9.97
C LEU A 146 -2.55 -3.70 -9.66
N PRO A 147 -2.84 -2.71 -10.53
CA PRO A 147 -4.03 -1.89 -10.41
C PRO A 147 -5.30 -2.74 -10.37
N PHE A 148 -6.22 -2.38 -9.49
CA PHE A 148 -7.55 -2.98 -9.50
C PHE A 148 -8.41 -2.29 -10.56
N ILE A 149 -8.75 -3.02 -11.63
CA ILE A 149 -9.65 -2.58 -12.69
C ILE A 149 -11.02 -3.20 -12.40
N PRO A 150 -12.06 -2.38 -12.07
CA PRO A 150 -13.42 -2.88 -11.88
C PRO A 150 -13.98 -3.42 -13.21
N LYS A 151 -14.62 -4.57 -13.15
CA LYS A 151 -15.28 -5.22 -14.30
C LYS A 151 -14.43 -5.26 -15.58
N LYS A 152 -13.70 -6.31 -15.79
CA LYS A 152 -13.21 -6.62 -17.12
C LYS A 152 -13.15 -8.11 -17.37
N ASP A 153 -13.58 -8.45 -18.57
CA ASP A 153 -13.20 -9.68 -19.22
C ASP A 153 -11.70 -9.91 -19.03
N ARG A 154 -11.36 -10.97 -18.30
CA ARG A 154 -9.98 -11.24 -17.83
C ARG A 154 -9.02 -11.60 -18.97
N THR A 155 -9.46 -11.43 -20.22
CA THR A 155 -8.74 -11.85 -21.42
C THR A 155 -7.75 -10.82 -21.95
N THR A 156 -7.93 -9.53 -21.64
CA THR A 156 -6.97 -8.48 -22.06
C THR A 156 -6.65 -7.52 -20.94
N ASN A 157 -5.35 -7.31 -20.64
CA ASN A 157 -4.87 -6.28 -19.71
C ASN A 157 -4.80 -4.87 -20.35
N ILE A 158 -5.40 -4.69 -21.53
CA ILE A 158 -5.38 -3.43 -22.25
C ILE A 158 -6.54 -2.56 -21.77
N LEU A 159 -6.23 -1.39 -21.23
CA LEU A 159 -7.24 -0.38 -20.90
C LEU A 159 -7.77 0.26 -22.18
N PRO A 160 -9.06 0.58 -22.25
CA PRO A 160 -9.59 1.40 -23.33
C PRO A 160 -8.84 2.74 -23.41
N TYR A 161 -8.74 3.29 -24.61
CA TYR A 161 -8.10 4.58 -24.81
C TYR A 161 -8.79 5.68 -23.95
N GLY A 162 -8.01 6.59 -23.39
CA GLY A 162 -8.50 7.62 -22.48
C GLY A 162 -8.66 7.18 -21.02
N ILE A 163 -8.40 5.90 -20.71
CA ILE A 163 -8.44 5.38 -19.34
C ILE A 163 -7.03 5.01 -18.89
N PHE A 164 -6.62 5.53 -17.74
CA PHE A 164 -5.27 5.39 -17.20
C PHE A 164 -5.26 4.78 -15.82
N THR A 165 -4.14 4.16 -15.46
CA THR A 165 -3.75 3.81 -14.10
C THR A 165 -2.40 4.43 -13.79
N LEU A 166 -2.00 4.48 -12.53
CA LEU A 166 -0.68 4.95 -12.12
C LEU A 166 0.01 3.87 -11.27
N ARG A 167 0.65 2.92 -11.93
CA ARG A 167 1.38 1.84 -11.28
C ARG A 167 2.88 1.87 -11.56
N SER A 168 3.26 2.32 -12.75
CA SER A 168 4.66 2.40 -13.18
C SER A 168 5.04 3.84 -13.52
N LEU A 169 6.35 4.07 -13.72
CA LEU A 169 6.85 5.34 -14.20
C LEU A 169 6.32 5.64 -15.61
N ASP A 170 6.25 4.60 -16.44
CA ASP A 170 5.72 4.68 -17.82
C ASP A 170 4.24 5.07 -17.81
N ASP A 171 3.43 4.54 -16.87
CA ASP A 171 2.04 4.97 -16.70
C ASP A 171 1.97 6.46 -16.39
N GLY A 172 2.85 6.96 -15.51
CA GLY A 172 2.93 8.38 -15.16
C GLY A 172 3.27 9.25 -16.38
N MET A 173 4.26 8.83 -17.18
CA MET A 173 4.67 9.54 -18.39
C MET A 173 3.55 9.56 -19.45
N LEU A 174 2.86 8.44 -19.65
CA LEU A 174 1.72 8.34 -20.56
C LEU A 174 0.56 9.22 -20.11
N PHE A 175 0.26 9.22 -18.82
CA PHE A 175 -0.78 10.05 -18.25
C PHE A 175 -0.43 11.55 -18.36
N GLU A 176 0.83 11.94 -18.06
CA GLU A 176 1.31 13.31 -18.21
C GLU A 176 1.11 13.83 -19.66
N LYS A 177 1.45 12.98 -20.65
CA LYS A 177 1.24 13.32 -22.06
C LYS A 177 -0.24 13.51 -22.41
N ALA A 178 -1.13 12.68 -21.85
CA ALA A 178 -2.56 12.83 -22.07
C ALA A 178 -3.12 14.11 -21.44
N LEU A 179 -2.53 14.60 -20.35
CA LEU A 179 -2.92 15.83 -19.68
C LEU A 179 -2.60 17.12 -20.48
N GLU A 180 -1.74 17.05 -21.50
CA GLU A 180 -1.40 18.22 -22.34
C GLU A 180 -2.62 18.80 -23.09
N THR A 181 -3.60 17.95 -23.40
CA THR A 181 -4.82 18.33 -24.15
C THR A 181 -6.11 18.17 -23.35
N ALA A 182 -6.04 17.67 -22.11
CA ALA A 182 -7.21 17.43 -21.29
C ALA A 182 -7.62 18.69 -20.50
N GLU A 183 -8.89 19.07 -20.61
CA GLU A 183 -9.49 20.14 -19.82
C GLU A 183 -10.20 19.63 -18.58
N LYS A 184 -10.75 18.40 -18.66
CA LYS A 184 -11.52 17.78 -17.57
C LYS A 184 -11.11 16.34 -17.38
N VAL A 185 -10.70 16.01 -16.13
CA VAL A 185 -10.28 14.67 -15.71
C VAL A 185 -11.20 14.13 -14.64
N CYS A 186 -11.61 12.87 -14.80
CA CYS A 186 -12.35 12.14 -13.81
C CYS A 186 -11.42 11.13 -13.12
N ILE A 187 -11.29 11.22 -11.79
CA ILE A 187 -10.49 10.30 -10.99
C ILE A 187 -11.44 9.36 -10.24
N ILE A 188 -11.31 8.05 -10.47
CA ILE A 188 -12.13 7.03 -9.84
C ILE A 188 -11.33 6.35 -8.74
N GLY A 189 -11.66 6.68 -7.49
CA GLY A 189 -11.03 6.14 -6.28
C GLY A 189 -10.66 7.20 -5.27
N GLY A 190 -11.37 7.23 -4.14
CA GLY A 190 -11.18 8.18 -3.02
C GLY A 190 -10.07 7.76 -2.04
N GLY A 191 -9.04 7.02 -2.49
CA GLY A 191 -7.85 6.68 -1.72
C GLY A 191 -6.76 7.75 -1.81
N THR A 192 -5.60 7.52 -1.17
CA THR A 192 -4.48 8.48 -1.12
C THR A 192 -4.00 8.90 -2.50
N ILE A 193 -3.78 7.96 -3.41
CA ILE A 193 -3.33 8.25 -4.79
C ILE A 193 -4.34 9.12 -5.53
N GLY A 194 -5.64 8.80 -5.41
CA GLY A 194 -6.70 9.59 -6.07
C GLY A 194 -6.75 11.02 -5.55
N ILE A 195 -6.60 11.21 -4.24
CA ILE A 195 -6.58 12.54 -3.59
C ILE A 195 -5.34 13.34 -4.02
N GLU A 196 -4.14 12.75 -3.95
CA GLU A 196 -2.89 13.41 -4.35
C GLU A 196 -2.91 13.80 -5.82
N CYS A 197 -3.42 12.92 -6.70
CA CYS A 197 -3.59 13.22 -8.13
C CYS A 197 -4.64 14.33 -8.36
N ALA A 198 -5.77 14.30 -7.64
CA ALA A 198 -6.80 15.35 -7.79
C ALA A 198 -6.23 16.73 -7.46
N VAL A 199 -5.49 16.86 -6.37
CA VAL A 199 -4.79 18.09 -6.00
C VAL A 199 -3.76 18.49 -7.05
N ALA A 200 -2.98 17.53 -7.55
CA ALA A 200 -1.98 17.77 -8.59
C ALA A 200 -2.60 18.39 -9.86
N LEU A 201 -3.76 17.85 -10.28
CA LEU A 201 -4.43 18.32 -11.50
C LEU A 201 -5.07 19.70 -11.33
N VAL A 202 -5.72 19.96 -10.21
CA VAL A 202 -6.31 21.30 -9.95
C VAL A 202 -5.24 22.36 -9.86
N ARG A 203 -4.07 22.10 -9.28
CA ARG A 203 -2.92 23.01 -9.28
C ARG A 203 -2.43 23.37 -10.69
N ARG A 204 -2.70 22.52 -11.68
CA ARG A 204 -2.42 22.78 -13.10
C ARG A 204 -3.56 23.49 -13.83
N GLY A 205 -4.64 23.81 -13.15
CA GLY A 205 -5.83 24.43 -13.75
C GLY A 205 -6.75 23.44 -14.47
N ILE A 206 -6.56 22.13 -14.31
CA ILE A 206 -7.39 21.10 -14.95
C ILE A 206 -8.63 20.86 -14.07
N LYS A 207 -9.81 20.95 -14.67
CA LYS A 207 -11.08 20.65 -13.99
C LYS A 207 -11.08 19.18 -13.54
N THR A 208 -11.24 18.94 -12.24
CA THR A 208 -11.07 17.61 -11.67
C THR A 208 -12.29 17.19 -10.85
N VAL A 209 -12.80 15.99 -11.16
CA VAL A 209 -13.86 15.34 -10.40
C VAL A 209 -13.27 14.08 -9.75
N LEU A 210 -13.36 13.98 -8.41
CA LEU A 210 -12.94 12.81 -7.64
C LEU A 210 -14.17 11.99 -7.25
N ILE A 211 -14.26 10.78 -7.76
CA ILE A 211 -15.43 9.91 -7.54
C ILE A 211 -15.04 8.72 -6.69
N SER A 212 -15.78 8.48 -5.62
CA SER A 212 -15.61 7.33 -4.72
C SER A 212 -16.89 6.52 -4.61
N ARG A 213 -16.78 5.20 -4.78
CA ARG A 213 -17.89 4.28 -4.50
C ARG A 213 -18.24 4.23 -3.01
N SER A 214 -17.26 4.43 -2.14
CA SER A 214 -17.47 4.50 -0.69
C SER A 214 -18.07 5.84 -0.31
N LYS A 215 -18.97 5.86 0.69
CA LYS A 215 -19.57 7.11 1.22
C LYS A 215 -18.53 8.11 1.73
N ASN A 216 -17.43 7.59 2.30
CA ASN A 216 -16.33 8.40 2.80
C ASN A 216 -15.06 8.18 1.99
N LEU A 217 -14.25 9.22 1.85
CA LEU A 217 -12.89 9.10 1.35
C LEU A 217 -12.05 8.26 2.31
N ILE A 218 -11.05 7.57 1.79
CA ILE A 218 -10.09 6.76 2.57
C ILE A 218 -10.78 5.79 3.55
N SER A 219 -11.94 5.29 3.19
CA SER A 219 -12.87 4.54 4.04
C SER A 219 -12.31 3.25 4.68
N ARG A 220 -11.14 2.78 4.23
CA ARG A 220 -10.44 1.64 4.84
C ARG A 220 -9.54 2.03 6.00
N GLN A 221 -9.07 3.27 6.03
CA GLN A 221 -8.06 3.77 6.97
C GLN A 221 -8.58 4.89 7.87
N PHE A 222 -9.67 5.57 7.50
CA PHE A 222 -10.24 6.68 8.23
C PHE A 222 -11.70 6.45 8.59
N ASP A 223 -12.07 6.93 9.76
CA ASP A 223 -13.45 7.06 10.20
C ASP A 223 -14.11 8.30 9.57
N PRO A 224 -15.47 8.36 9.51
CA PRO A 224 -16.20 9.40 8.77
C PRO A 224 -15.83 10.83 9.12
N GLU A 225 -15.66 11.15 10.42
CA GLU A 225 -15.37 12.51 10.88
C GLU A 225 -14.00 13.03 10.43
N CYS A 226 -13.00 12.15 10.35
CA CYS A 226 -11.68 12.50 9.82
C CYS A 226 -11.69 12.60 8.29
N ALA A 227 -12.46 11.73 7.63
CA ALA A 227 -12.62 11.75 6.18
C ALA A 227 -13.35 13.01 5.69
N GLU A 228 -14.31 13.52 6.44
CA GLU A 228 -15.07 14.74 6.10
C GLU A 228 -14.20 16.00 6.11
N ILE A 229 -13.22 16.09 7.01
CA ILE A 229 -12.26 17.20 7.03
C ILE A 229 -11.47 17.23 5.72
N ILE A 230 -11.04 16.08 5.24
CA ILE A 230 -10.32 15.96 3.97
C ILE A 230 -11.22 16.35 2.80
N ARG A 231 -12.46 15.85 2.78
CA ARG A 231 -13.44 16.18 1.75
C ARG A 231 -13.64 17.69 1.64
N THR A 232 -13.96 18.34 2.77
CA THR A 232 -14.18 19.81 2.83
C THR A 232 -12.94 20.56 2.31
N HIS A 233 -11.74 20.09 2.65
CA HIS A 233 -10.50 20.69 2.15
C HIS A 233 -10.36 20.55 0.62
N LEU A 234 -10.62 19.36 0.06
CA LEU A 234 -10.57 19.14 -1.40
C LEU A 234 -11.58 20.01 -2.15
N GLU A 235 -12.80 20.13 -1.62
CA GLU A 235 -13.83 21.01 -2.19
C GLU A 235 -13.41 22.48 -2.16
N SER A 236 -12.72 22.91 -1.08
CA SER A 236 -12.18 24.28 -1.00
C SER A 236 -11.05 24.57 -2.01
N LEU A 237 -10.39 23.52 -2.52
CA LEU A 237 -9.40 23.62 -3.60
C LEU A 237 -10.04 23.61 -5.00
N GLY A 238 -11.37 23.49 -5.10
CA GLY A 238 -12.10 23.45 -6.36
C GLY A 238 -12.23 22.05 -6.98
N ILE A 239 -12.00 20.98 -6.19
CA ILE A 239 -12.22 19.60 -6.63
C ILE A 239 -13.69 19.23 -6.37
N GLU A 240 -14.41 18.80 -7.40
CA GLU A 240 -15.75 18.22 -7.23
C GLU A 240 -15.61 16.82 -6.64
N VAL A 241 -16.15 16.58 -5.42
CA VAL A 241 -16.07 15.28 -4.74
C VAL A 241 -17.42 14.60 -4.74
N ILE A 242 -17.51 13.43 -5.39
CA ILE A 242 -18.72 12.59 -5.42
C ILE A 242 -18.42 11.28 -4.71
N SER A 243 -19.18 10.98 -3.67
CA SER A 243 -18.99 9.76 -2.88
C SER A 243 -20.28 9.00 -2.63
N GLY A 244 -20.17 7.67 -2.53
CA GLY A 244 -21.31 6.78 -2.32
C GLY A 244 -22.00 6.32 -3.61
N GLU A 245 -21.49 6.71 -4.78
CA GLU A 245 -22.13 6.45 -6.07
C GLU A 245 -21.50 5.28 -6.82
N HIS A 246 -22.34 4.60 -7.59
CA HIS A 246 -21.90 3.58 -8.55
C HIS A 246 -21.42 4.24 -9.84
N ILE A 247 -20.31 3.74 -10.39
CA ILE A 247 -19.66 4.31 -11.58
C ILE A 247 -19.68 3.26 -12.68
N VAL A 248 -20.15 3.66 -13.88
CA VAL A 248 -20.07 2.86 -15.09
C VAL A 248 -19.25 3.64 -16.12
N ILE A 249 -18.20 3.00 -16.60
CA ILE A 249 -17.40 3.50 -17.72
C ILE A 249 -17.85 2.69 -18.93
N PRO A 250 -18.47 3.31 -19.96
CA PRO A 250 -18.90 2.59 -21.15
C PRO A 250 -17.67 2.14 -21.98
N GLU A 251 -17.85 1.09 -22.76
CA GLU A 251 -16.77 0.56 -23.62
C GLU A 251 -16.32 1.57 -24.68
N ASN A 252 -17.25 2.40 -25.16
CA ASN A 252 -17.01 3.47 -26.13
C ASN A 252 -16.67 4.81 -25.50
N PHE A 253 -16.21 4.85 -24.23
CA PHE A 253 -15.87 6.06 -23.48
C PHE A 253 -15.06 7.06 -24.29
N TRP A 254 -14.11 6.60 -25.08
CA TRP A 254 -13.25 7.47 -25.86
C TRP A 254 -14.03 8.32 -26.90
N ASN A 255 -15.04 7.74 -27.52
CA ASN A 255 -15.85 8.43 -28.52
C ASN A 255 -16.83 9.42 -27.86
N GLU A 256 -17.49 8.98 -26.80
CA GLU A 256 -18.55 9.74 -26.13
C GLU A 256 -18.01 10.66 -25.04
N LYS A 257 -16.82 10.38 -24.49
CA LYS A 257 -16.20 11.08 -23.35
C LYS A 257 -17.14 11.22 -22.15
N THR A 258 -18.05 10.26 -22.00
CA THR A 258 -19.12 10.27 -21.01
C THR A 258 -19.02 9.04 -20.12
N LEU A 259 -19.17 9.25 -18.79
CA LEU A 259 -19.31 8.17 -17.81
C LEU A 259 -20.59 8.40 -16.99
N GLN A 260 -21.18 7.32 -16.52
CA GLN A 260 -22.36 7.38 -15.67
C GLN A 260 -21.94 7.25 -14.20
N VAL A 261 -22.45 8.17 -13.37
CA VAL A 261 -22.20 8.22 -11.91
C VAL A 261 -23.56 8.33 -11.22
N GLY A 262 -24.01 7.23 -10.63
CA GLY A 262 -25.41 7.11 -10.20
C GLY A 262 -26.36 7.27 -11.38
N GLU A 263 -27.27 8.24 -11.29
CA GLU A 263 -28.21 8.58 -12.38
C GLU A 263 -27.71 9.69 -13.31
N ARG A 264 -26.54 10.29 -13.03
CA ARG A 264 -26.00 11.44 -13.76
C ARG A 264 -24.95 11.02 -14.78
N LEU A 265 -24.93 11.73 -15.92
CA LEU A 265 -23.86 11.63 -16.92
C LEU A 265 -22.81 12.71 -16.71
N PHE A 266 -21.55 12.30 -16.72
CA PHE A 266 -20.39 13.18 -16.57
C PHE A 266 -19.52 13.14 -17.80
N LEU A 267 -19.20 14.31 -18.34
CA LEU A 267 -18.21 14.46 -19.39
C LEU A 267 -16.81 14.51 -18.77
N ALA A 268 -15.87 13.77 -19.33
CA ALA A 268 -14.46 13.83 -19.00
C ALA A 268 -13.61 13.52 -20.24
N ASP A 269 -12.52 14.24 -20.43
CA ASP A 269 -11.59 13.95 -21.53
C ASP A 269 -10.84 12.64 -21.29
N ILE A 270 -10.46 12.39 -20.05
CA ILE A 270 -9.74 11.18 -19.60
C ILE A 270 -10.19 10.75 -18.22
N VAL A 271 -9.99 9.46 -17.94
CA VAL A 271 -10.30 8.84 -16.65
C VAL A 271 -9.03 8.27 -16.03
N LEU A 272 -8.76 8.60 -14.78
CA LEU A 272 -7.74 7.96 -13.97
C LEU A 272 -8.38 6.95 -13.01
N LEU A 273 -8.01 5.67 -13.13
CA LEU A 273 -8.41 4.61 -12.20
C LEU A 273 -7.45 4.54 -11.02
N ALA A 274 -7.86 5.08 -9.89
CA ALA A 274 -7.16 5.01 -8.59
C ALA A 274 -7.92 4.13 -7.59
N SER A 275 -8.57 3.06 -8.06
CA SER A 275 -9.48 2.19 -7.31
C SER A 275 -8.77 1.21 -6.35
N GLY A 276 -7.46 1.35 -6.19
CA GLY A 276 -6.60 0.50 -5.38
C GLY A 276 -5.85 -0.54 -6.20
N VAL A 277 -5.19 -1.46 -5.50
CA VAL A 277 -4.33 -2.48 -6.09
C VAL A 277 -4.64 -3.87 -5.53
N LYS A 278 -4.21 -4.91 -6.26
CA LYS A 278 -4.23 -6.32 -5.82
C LYS A 278 -2.82 -6.89 -5.86
N PRO A 279 -2.44 -7.78 -4.93
CA PRO A 279 -1.17 -8.48 -4.97
C PRO A 279 -0.95 -9.20 -6.30
N GLU A 280 0.26 -9.11 -6.85
CA GLU A 280 0.67 -9.86 -8.05
C GLU A 280 1.19 -11.23 -7.61
N ILE A 281 0.31 -12.22 -7.62
CA ILE A 281 0.55 -13.57 -7.06
C ILE A 281 0.58 -14.67 -8.11
N PHE A 282 0.32 -14.35 -9.39
CA PHE A 282 0.13 -15.35 -10.42
C PHE A 282 1.32 -16.33 -10.54
N LEU A 283 2.55 -15.80 -10.59
CA LEU A 283 3.75 -16.63 -10.69
C LEU A 283 3.93 -17.55 -9.47
N ALA A 284 3.60 -17.06 -8.28
CA ALA A 284 3.70 -17.83 -7.04
C ALA A 284 2.67 -18.97 -7.02
N MET A 285 1.43 -18.67 -7.40
CA MET A 285 0.33 -19.63 -7.48
C MET A 285 0.64 -20.75 -8.48
N GLU A 286 1.09 -20.40 -9.71
CA GLU A 286 1.48 -21.37 -10.72
C GLU A 286 2.68 -22.24 -10.28
N ALA A 287 3.56 -21.72 -9.42
CA ALA A 287 4.66 -22.46 -8.83
C ALA A 287 4.24 -23.35 -7.65
N GLY A 288 2.95 -23.38 -7.28
CA GLY A 288 2.42 -24.15 -6.16
C GLY A 288 2.70 -23.54 -4.78
N ILE A 289 3.02 -22.25 -4.71
CA ILE A 289 3.18 -21.50 -3.46
C ILE A 289 1.80 -21.11 -2.91
N GLU A 290 1.62 -21.24 -1.60
CA GLU A 290 0.34 -21.00 -0.92
C GLU A 290 -0.01 -19.50 -0.94
N ILE A 291 -1.27 -19.23 -1.32
CA ILE A 291 -1.88 -17.90 -1.24
C ILE A 291 -2.86 -17.89 -0.06
N GLY A 292 -2.71 -16.91 0.80
CA GLY A 292 -3.47 -16.84 2.04
C GLY A 292 -4.80 -16.11 1.92
N LYS A 293 -5.48 -15.96 3.06
CA LYS A 293 -6.85 -15.42 3.14
C LYS A 293 -6.95 -13.93 2.77
N ALA A 294 -5.89 -13.15 2.95
CA ALA A 294 -5.86 -11.75 2.53
C ALA A 294 -5.50 -11.59 1.04
N GLY A 295 -5.19 -12.68 0.33
CA GLY A 295 -4.91 -12.72 -1.09
C GLY A 295 -3.43 -12.52 -1.44
N GLY A 296 -2.52 -12.60 -0.48
CA GLY A 296 -1.08 -12.51 -0.68
C GLY A 296 -0.38 -13.86 -0.51
N ILE A 297 0.90 -13.90 -0.85
CA ILE A 297 1.78 -15.07 -0.65
C ILE A 297 1.94 -15.32 0.85
N VAL A 298 1.72 -16.56 1.30
CA VAL A 298 1.95 -16.96 2.70
C VAL A 298 3.43 -17.09 2.97
N VAL A 299 3.90 -16.41 4.02
CA VAL A 299 5.30 -16.43 4.46
C VAL A 299 5.40 -16.64 5.97
N ASN A 300 6.53 -17.23 6.43
CA ASN A 300 6.86 -17.28 7.85
C ASN A 300 7.54 -15.96 8.31
N GLU A 301 7.97 -15.93 9.56
CA GLU A 301 8.68 -14.77 10.14
C GLU A 301 10.04 -14.49 9.47
N MET A 302 10.63 -15.47 8.82
CA MET A 302 11.87 -15.30 8.04
C MET A 302 11.59 -14.83 6.60
N LEU A 303 10.31 -14.60 6.23
CA LEU A 303 9.82 -14.29 4.89
C LEU A 303 10.09 -15.41 3.87
N GLN A 304 10.16 -16.64 4.31
CA GLN A 304 10.19 -17.84 3.47
C GLN A 304 8.78 -18.22 3.06
N VAL A 305 8.58 -18.59 1.80
CA VAL A 305 7.25 -18.92 1.26
C VAL A 305 6.80 -20.33 1.68
N LYS A 306 5.49 -20.52 1.84
CA LYS A 306 4.88 -21.82 2.11
C LYS A 306 4.49 -22.52 0.81
N ALA A 307 4.82 -23.81 0.70
CA ALA A 307 4.38 -24.69 -0.39
C ALA A 307 4.07 -26.07 0.19
N GLY A 308 2.82 -26.52 0.02
CA GLY A 308 2.32 -27.67 0.75
C GLY A 308 2.37 -27.46 2.27
N GLU A 309 2.89 -28.39 3.02
CA GLU A 309 2.98 -28.29 4.49
C GLU A 309 4.25 -27.59 5.00
N GLU A 310 5.21 -27.27 4.13
CA GLU A 310 6.52 -26.80 4.55
C GLU A 310 6.81 -25.36 4.06
N PHE A 311 7.66 -24.62 4.81
CA PHE A 311 8.26 -23.39 4.37
C PHE A 311 9.58 -23.67 3.63
N LEU A 312 9.70 -23.13 2.41
CA LEU A 312 10.85 -23.40 1.56
C LEU A 312 12.08 -22.59 2.02
N PRO A 313 13.19 -23.25 2.41
CA PRO A 313 14.33 -22.56 3.02
C PRO A 313 15.12 -21.65 2.06
N ASN A 314 14.86 -21.78 0.77
CA ASN A 314 15.59 -21.08 -0.29
C ASN A 314 14.72 -20.12 -1.13
N VAL A 315 13.41 -20.05 -0.85
CA VAL A 315 12.47 -19.19 -1.57
C VAL A 315 11.83 -18.21 -0.61
N TYR A 316 12.00 -16.93 -0.91
CA TYR A 316 11.53 -15.82 -0.09
C TYR A 316 10.53 -14.98 -0.87
N ALA A 317 9.63 -14.29 -0.16
CA ALA A 317 8.80 -13.28 -0.77
C ALA A 317 8.67 -12.05 0.12
N GLY A 318 8.45 -10.88 -0.49
CA GLY A 318 8.29 -9.63 0.25
C GLY A 318 7.73 -8.49 -0.59
N GLY A 319 7.29 -7.43 0.08
CA GLY A 319 6.60 -6.30 -0.52
C GLY A 319 5.08 -6.50 -0.55
N GLU A 320 4.41 -5.86 -1.49
CA GLU A 320 2.93 -5.84 -1.58
C GLU A 320 2.31 -7.17 -2.05
N CYS A 321 3.13 -8.14 -2.45
CA CYS A 321 2.64 -9.46 -2.88
C CYS A 321 2.47 -10.46 -1.72
N VAL A 322 2.90 -10.14 -0.49
CA VAL A 322 2.85 -11.05 0.65
C VAL A 322 1.81 -10.68 1.69
N GLU A 323 1.33 -11.68 2.42
CA GLU A 323 0.57 -11.47 3.66
C GLU A 323 1.51 -11.29 4.85
N VAL A 324 1.15 -10.36 5.72
CA VAL A 324 1.80 -10.13 7.01
C VAL A 324 0.78 -10.08 8.12
N LYS A 325 1.20 -10.30 9.36
CA LYS A 325 0.30 -10.19 10.52
C LYS A 325 0.07 -8.72 10.90
N ASP A 326 -1.17 -8.37 11.14
CA ASP A 326 -1.55 -7.12 11.79
C ASP A 326 -1.16 -7.16 13.27
N PHE A 327 -0.52 -6.09 13.78
CA PHE A 327 -0.01 -6.04 15.15
C PHE A 327 -1.11 -6.09 16.21
N ILE A 328 -2.29 -5.55 15.90
CA ILE A 328 -3.39 -5.39 16.86
C ILE A 328 -4.32 -6.59 16.82
N THR A 329 -4.70 -7.02 15.62
CA THR A 329 -5.70 -8.09 15.45
C THR A 329 -5.08 -9.47 15.29
N GLY A 330 -3.80 -9.57 14.95
CA GLY A 330 -3.13 -10.82 14.60
C GLY A 330 -3.57 -11.42 13.25
N GLU A 331 -4.52 -10.79 12.56
CA GLU A 331 -5.02 -11.27 11.27
C GLU A 331 -4.02 -11.03 10.14
N ALA A 332 -4.12 -11.84 9.09
CA ALA A 332 -3.39 -11.63 7.86
C ALA A 332 -3.89 -10.35 7.15
N ARG A 333 -2.96 -9.56 6.64
CA ARG A 333 -3.21 -8.36 5.83
C ARG A 333 -2.14 -8.15 4.77
N ILE A 334 -2.44 -7.34 3.79
CA ILE A 334 -1.46 -6.83 2.83
C ILE A 334 -1.06 -5.41 3.26
N SER A 335 0.24 -5.14 3.38
CA SER A 335 0.76 -3.78 3.53
C SER A 335 1.13 -3.21 2.16
N GLN A 336 0.63 -2.00 1.87
CA GLN A 336 0.90 -1.27 0.62
C GLN A 336 1.92 -0.15 0.84
N LEU A 337 2.73 -0.25 1.89
CA LEU A 337 3.70 0.78 2.27
C LEU A 337 5.11 0.43 1.79
N GLY A 338 5.76 1.39 1.15
CA GLY A 338 7.16 1.28 0.73
C GLY A 338 8.11 1.07 1.91
N THR A 339 7.79 1.61 3.10
CA THR A 339 8.54 1.40 4.35
C THR A 339 8.48 -0.04 4.82
N ALA A 340 7.31 -0.69 4.75
CA ALA A 340 7.14 -2.11 5.06
C ALA A 340 7.89 -2.98 4.05
N ALA A 341 7.77 -2.70 2.75
CA ALA A 341 8.49 -3.40 1.68
C ALA A 341 10.01 -3.33 1.87
N ARG A 342 10.54 -2.17 2.27
CA ARG A 342 11.96 -1.98 2.58
C ARG A 342 12.39 -2.77 3.82
N SER A 343 11.57 -2.80 4.86
CA SER A 343 11.84 -3.58 6.08
C SER A 343 11.85 -5.09 5.79
N MET A 344 10.93 -5.58 4.97
CA MET A 344 10.93 -6.97 4.49
C MET A 344 12.20 -7.29 3.70
N ALA A 345 12.62 -6.41 2.81
CA ALA A 345 13.85 -6.56 2.04
C ALA A 345 15.09 -6.69 2.93
N TYR A 346 15.14 -5.94 4.04
CA TYR A 346 16.22 -6.04 5.02
C TYR A 346 16.26 -7.43 5.66
N VAL A 347 15.09 -7.95 6.08
CA VAL A 347 14.94 -9.28 6.68
C VAL A 347 15.32 -10.37 5.67
N ILE A 348 14.81 -10.30 4.44
CA ILE A 348 15.15 -11.24 3.35
C ILE A 348 16.66 -11.25 3.11
N GLY A 349 17.28 -10.08 2.98
CA GLY A 349 18.72 -9.98 2.73
C GLY A 349 19.57 -10.58 3.86
N ASN A 350 19.17 -10.36 5.12
CA ASN A 350 19.82 -10.99 6.26
C ASN A 350 19.66 -12.52 6.23
N ASN A 351 18.45 -13.03 5.98
CA ASN A 351 18.19 -14.47 6.02
C ASN A 351 18.87 -15.22 4.87
N ILE A 352 18.91 -14.64 3.67
CA ILE A 352 19.65 -15.18 2.53
C ILE A 352 21.14 -15.29 2.84
N THR A 353 21.69 -14.35 3.62
CA THR A 353 23.11 -14.31 4.01
C THR A 353 23.42 -14.99 5.36
N GLY A 354 22.45 -15.73 5.93
CA GLY A 354 22.64 -16.56 7.13
C GLY A 354 22.52 -15.84 8.47
N LYS A 355 21.93 -14.64 8.53
CA LYS A 355 21.85 -13.84 9.80
C LYS A 355 20.59 -14.07 10.65
N HIS A 356 19.68 -14.93 10.28
CA HIS A 356 18.46 -15.29 11.01
C HIS A 356 17.72 -14.10 11.67
N THR A 357 17.03 -13.32 10.86
CA THR A 357 16.26 -12.15 11.30
C THR A 357 14.76 -12.43 11.12
N ALA A 358 13.96 -12.16 12.15
CA ALA A 358 12.50 -12.26 12.06
C ALA A 358 11.85 -10.94 11.64
N PHE A 359 10.82 -11.05 10.80
CA PHE A 359 9.90 -9.97 10.49
C PHE A 359 8.68 -10.05 11.39
N GLY A 360 8.41 -9.00 12.14
CA GLY A 360 7.29 -8.97 13.07
C GLY A 360 5.99 -8.42 12.46
N PRO A 361 4.88 -8.49 13.22
CA PRO A 361 3.61 -7.89 12.84
C PRO A 361 3.73 -6.38 12.62
N LEU A 362 2.88 -5.82 11.75
CA LEU A 362 2.87 -4.40 11.39
C LEU A 362 1.73 -3.63 12.06
N ALA A 363 2.03 -2.48 12.66
CA ALA A 363 1.05 -1.47 13.02
C ALA A 363 0.67 -0.56 11.82
N ASP A 364 1.50 -0.57 10.79
CA ASP A 364 1.29 0.00 9.45
C ASP A 364 1.01 1.52 9.47
N PRO A 365 1.91 2.35 10.05
CA PRO A 365 1.76 3.80 10.04
C PRO A 365 1.91 4.37 8.63
N TRP A 366 1.03 5.30 8.28
CA TRP A 366 1.02 5.92 6.96
C TRP A 366 0.66 7.41 7.04
N VAL A 367 1.11 8.18 6.07
CA VAL A 367 0.81 9.60 5.89
C VAL A 367 0.70 9.92 4.40
N ALA A 368 -0.17 10.86 4.05
CA ALA A 368 -0.33 11.42 2.72
C ALA A 368 -0.64 12.91 2.81
N VAL A 369 -0.70 13.57 1.67
CA VAL A 369 -0.97 15.02 1.61
C VAL A 369 -2.09 15.35 0.62
N ALA A 370 -2.82 16.41 0.91
CA ALA A 370 -3.77 17.04 -0.01
C ALA A 370 -3.44 18.54 -0.08
N GLY A 371 -2.49 18.88 -0.94
CA GLY A 371 -1.95 20.24 -0.98
C GLY A 371 -1.12 20.56 0.27
N ASP A 372 -1.62 21.47 1.08
CA ASP A 372 -1.01 21.88 2.35
C ASP A 372 -1.60 21.14 3.58
N LEU A 373 -2.58 20.28 3.37
CA LEU A 373 -3.15 19.42 4.39
C LEU A 373 -2.40 18.10 4.44
N GLN A 374 -1.86 17.73 5.61
CA GLN A 374 -1.33 16.42 5.90
C GLN A 374 -2.43 15.56 6.54
N PHE A 375 -2.47 14.28 6.23
CA PHE A 375 -3.37 13.34 6.88
C PHE A 375 -2.75 11.95 6.92
N GLY A 376 -3.08 11.19 7.95
CA GLY A 376 -2.56 9.84 8.09
C GLY A 376 -3.02 9.16 9.37
N GLY A 377 -2.56 7.95 9.56
CA GLY A 377 -2.97 7.16 10.71
C GLY A 377 -2.08 5.96 10.96
N VAL A 378 -2.41 5.25 12.01
CA VAL A 378 -1.75 4.03 12.43
C VAL A 378 -2.74 3.12 13.15
N GLY A 379 -2.59 1.82 13.00
CA GLY A 379 -3.44 0.82 13.66
C GLY A 379 -4.79 0.64 12.97
N ILE A 380 -5.87 0.48 13.73
CA ILE A 380 -7.18 0.09 13.24
C ILE A 380 -8.20 1.23 13.34
N THR A 381 -9.27 1.15 12.53
CA THR A 381 -10.39 2.10 12.53
C THR A 381 -11.52 1.63 13.46
N SER A 382 -12.44 2.53 13.83
CA SER A 382 -13.65 2.19 14.61
C SER A 382 -14.44 1.08 13.93
N LYS A 383 -14.66 1.17 12.63
CA LYS A 383 -15.36 0.15 11.84
C LYS A 383 -14.73 -1.24 11.97
N LYS A 384 -13.40 -1.32 11.97
CA LYS A 384 -12.68 -2.60 12.12
C LYS A 384 -12.87 -3.18 13.51
N VAL A 385 -12.87 -2.34 14.56
CA VAL A 385 -13.11 -2.76 15.94
C VAL A 385 -14.55 -3.26 16.11
N GLU A 386 -15.54 -2.50 15.64
CA GLU A 386 -16.95 -2.86 15.68
C GLU A 386 -17.25 -4.17 14.96
N SER A 387 -16.65 -4.37 13.77
CA SER A 387 -16.81 -5.62 13.00
C SER A 387 -16.30 -6.86 13.74
N LYS A 388 -15.49 -6.67 14.79
CA LYS A 388 -14.96 -7.72 15.67
C LYS A 388 -15.72 -7.87 16.98
N GLY A 389 -16.80 -7.10 17.18
CA GLY A 389 -17.55 -7.10 18.44
C GLY A 389 -16.74 -6.62 19.65
N MET A 390 -15.66 -5.86 19.42
CA MET A 390 -14.79 -5.36 20.48
C MET A 390 -15.33 -4.03 21.04
N SER A 391 -15.29 -3.84 22.35
CA SER A 391 -15.60 -2.55 22.98
C SER A 391 -14.50 -1.55 22.66
N LEU A 392 -14.90 -0.38 22.20
CA LEU A 392 -14.00 0.70 21.81
C LEU A 392 -14.30 1.96 22.63
N VAL A 393 -13.26 2.63 23.09
CA VAL A 393 -13.31 3.99 23.61
C VAL A 393 -12.58 4.90 22.64
N THR A 394 -13.18 6.00 22.24
CA THR A 394 -12.59 6.97 21.32
C THR A 394 -12.42 8.32 21.99
N GLY A 395 -11.38 9.04 21.62
CA GLY A 395 -11.21 10.44 21.96
C GLY A 395 -10.96 11.24 20.69
N PHE A 396 -11.63 12.38 20.55
CA PHE A 396 -11.48 13.30 19.44
C PHE A 396 -11.18 14.69 19.95
N SER A 397 -10.23 15.37 19.33
CA SER A 397 -9.90 16.75 19.65
C SER A 397 -9.47 17.53 18.41
N SER A 398 -9.47 18.85 18.57
CA SER A 398 -8.82 19.74 17.61
C SER A 398 -7.92 20.75 18.32
N GLY A 399 -6.94 21.25 17.61
CA GLY A 399 -6.01 22.28 18.06
C GLY A 399 -5.34 22.95 16.87
N TYR A 400 -4.15 23.47 17.09
CA TYR A 400 -3.38 24.15 16.06
C TYR A 400 -1.95 23.60 15.99
N THR A 401 -1.29 23.83 14.84
CA THR A 401 0.11 23.47 14.60
C THR A 401 1.09 24.32 15.41
N ARG A 402 0.67 25.50 15.84
CA ARG A 402 1.47 26.53 16.51
C ARG A 402 0.69 27.15 17.66
N ALA A 403 1.35 27.96 18.48
CA ALA A 403 0.67 28.71 19.55
C ALA A 403 -0.49 29.55 19.00
N SER A 404 -1.57 29.70 19.77
CA SER A 404 -2.81 30.38 19.31
C SER A 404 -2.61 31.80 18.82
N TYR A 405 -1.62 32.50 19.35
CA TYR A 405 -1.22 33.85 18.98
C TYR A 405 -0.18 33.92 17.84
N TYR A 406 0.37 32.74 17.40
CA TYR A 406 1.38 32.72 16.35
C TYR A 406 0.73 32.79 14.96
N PRO A 407 1.31 33.54 14.00
CA PRO A 407 0.75 33.65 12.64
C PRO A 407 0.82 32.30 11.92
N ASP A 408 0.02 32.16 10.84
CA ASP A 408 -0.01 31.02 9.93
C ASP A 408 -0.25 29.65 10.60
N LYS A 409 -0.89 29.66 11.79
CA LYS A 409 -1.30 28.44 12.46
C LYS A 409 -2.38 27.72 11.65
N LYS A 410 -2.20 26.41 11.45
CA LYS A 410 -3.21 25.54 10.81
C LYS A 410 -3.88 24.67 11.85
N LYS A 411 -5.12 24.23 11.57
CA LYS A 411 -5.81 23.29 12.47
C LYS A 411 -5.18 21.90 12.38
N ILE A 412 -5.24 21.19 13.51
CA ILE A 412 -4.95 19.77 13.65
C ILE A 412 -6.16 19.10 14.30
N TYR A 413 -6.58 17.97 13.77
CA TYR A 413 -7.61 17.10 14.31
C TYR A 413 -6.98 15.76 14.64
N ILE A 414 -7.30 15.21 15.81
CA ILE A 414 -6.74 13.96 16.31
C ILE A 414 -7.86 13.09 16.81
N LYS A 415 -7.95 11.89 16.28
CA LYS A 415 -8.81 10.81 16.79
C LYS A 415 -7.93 9.69 17.32
N LEU A 416 -8.17 9.27 18.56
CA LEU A 416 -7.51 8.14 19.21
C LEU A 416 -8.54 7.05 19.51
N LEU A 417 -8.12 5.80 19.35
CA LEU A 417 -8.95 4.61 19.55
C LEU A 417 -8.26 3.72 20.59
N PHE A 418 -9.00 3.39 21.65
CA PHE A 418 -8.51 2.56 22.74
C PHE A 418 -9.39 1.32 22.89
N LYS A 419 -8.75 0.17 23.08
CA LYS A 419 -9.37 -1.10 23.43
C LYS A 419 -8.73 -1.60 24.72
N ASP A 420 -9.57 -1.94 25.73
CA ASP A 420 -9.08 -2.46 27.01
C ASP A 420 -7.96 -1.59 27.60
N ASP A 421 -8.12 -0.27 27.56
CA ASP A 421 -7.17 0.78 27.98
C ASP A 421 -5.97 1.01 27.04
N TYR A 422 -5.68 0.11 26.11
CA TYR A 422 -4.52 0.22 25.22
C TYR A 422 -4.85 0.97 23.93
N LEU A 423 -3.92 1.83 23.48
CA LEU A 423 -4.02 2.49 22.18
C LEU A 423 -3.96 1.44 21.06
N VAL A 424 -4.99 1.42 20.20
CA VAL A 424 -5.09 0.48 19.07
C VAL A 424 -5.24 1.18 17.72
N GLY A 425 -5.48 2.47 17.70
CA GLY A 425 -5.56 3.24 16.47
C GLY A 425 -5.47 4.73 16.68
N ALA A 426 -4.98 5.44 15.67
CA ALA A 426 -4.96 6.88 15.62
C ALA A 426 -5.15 7.39 14.20
N GLN A 427 -5.90 8.48 14.05
CA GLN A 427 -6.17 9.18 12.80
C GLN A 427 -5.95 10.67 13.02
N LEU A 428 -5.15 11.27 12.16
CA LEU A 428 -4.74 12.65 12.27
C LEU A 428 -4.90 13.37 10.94
N VAL A 429 -5.45 14.59 10.98
CA VAL A 429 -5.63 15.47 9.81
C VAL A 429 -5.26 16.88 10.21
N GLY A 430 -4.50 17.59 9.37
CA GLY A 430 -4.19 19.00 9.65
C GLY A 430 -3.01 19.55 8.87
N GLY A 431 -2.42 20.60 9.40
CA GLY A 431 -1.18 21.17 8.86
C GLY A 431 0.07 20.36 9.21
N GLU A 432 1.16 21.05 9.52
CA GLU A 432 2.44 20.42 9.84
C GLU A 432 2.38 19.58 11.13
N GLY A 433 3.29 18.62 11.29
CA GLY A 433 3.48 17.83 12.51
C GLY A 433 2.56 16.61 12.63
N ILE A 434 1.84 16.24 11.57
CA ILE A 434 1.02 15.02 11.53
C ILE A 434 1.90 13.77 11.53
N LYS A 435 2.92 13.74 10.66
CA LYS A 435 3.82 12.59 10.52
C LYS A 435 4.52 12.26 11.83
N GLU A 436 5.07 13.25 12.51
CA GLU A 436 5.82 13.07 13.76
C GLU A 436 4.94 12.48 14.86
N ARG A 437 3.68 12.93 14.96
CA ARG A 437 2.72 12.40 15.92
C ARG A 437 2.33 10.97 15.58
N ILE A 438 2.14 10.63 14.29
CA ILE A 438 1.85 9.26 13.86
C ILE A 438 3.01 8.32 14.21
N ASP A 439 4.27 8.75 14.00
CA ASP A 439 5.45 7.96 14.35
C ASP A 439 5.50 7.68 15.87
N ALA A 440 5.24 8.69 16.69
CA ALA A 440 5.16 8.53 18.15
C ALA A 440 4.03 7.59 18.58
N LEU A 441 2.84 7.75 17.98
CA LEU A 441 1.68 6.89 18.25
C LEU A 441 1.87 5.45 17.72
N SER A 442 2.63 5.28 16.63
CA SER A 442 3.03 3.96 16.16
C SER A 442 3.92 3.23 17.17
N LEU A 443 4.86 3.95 17.78
CA LEU A 443 5.68 3.41 18.87
C LEU A 443 4.82 3.10 20.10
N ALA A 444 3.89 4.00 20.47
CA ALA A 444 2.97 3.80 21.58
C ALA A 444 2.11 2.55 21.40
N ILE A 445 1.54 2.32 20.20
CA ILE A 445 0.80 1.08 19.87
C ILE A 445 1.69 -0.14 20.06
N ARG A 446 2.90 -0.13 19.50
CA ARG A 446 3.84 -1.26 19.61
C ARG A 446 4.28 -1.54 21.03
N LYS A 447 4.30 -0.53 21.90
CA LYS A 447 4.60 -0.63 23.34
C LYS A 447 3.37 -0.94 24.18
N LYS A 448 2.18 -1.07 23.55
CA LYS A 448 0.89 -1.26 24.24
C LYS A 448 0.65 -0.18 25.30
N SER A 449 0.90 1.09 24.92
CA SER A 449 0.68 2.23 25.81
C SER A 449 -0.79 2.40 26.15
N THR A 450 -1.06 2.72 27.40
CA THR A 450 -2.39 2.95 27.97
C THR A 450 -2.84 4.40 27.81
N ILE A 451 -4.11 4.67 28.12
CA ILE A 451 -4.63 6.05 28.24
C ILE A 451 -3.77 6.85 29.21
N LYS A 452 -3.36 6.24 30.33
CA LYS A 452 -2.53 6.92 31.34
C LYS A 452 -1.15 7.27 30.79
N ASP A 453 -0.47 6.34 30.13
CA ASP A 453 0.85 6.59 29.54
C ASP A 453 0.82 7.77 28.56
N LEU A 454 -0.29 7.92 27.79
CA LEU A 454 -0.45 9.04 26.87
C LEU A 454 -0.84 10.36 27.57
N LEU A 455 -1.49 10.31 28.73
CA LEU A 455 -1.72 11.51 29.57
C LEU A 455 -0.43 12.04 30.20
N ASP A 456 0.46 11.12 30.56
CA ASP A 456 1.76 11.42 31.16
C ASP A 456 2.83 11.74 30.11
N LEU A 457 2.50 11.68 28.81
CA LEU A 457 3.43 12.01 27.72
C LEU A 457 3.89 13.46 27.83
N GLU A 458 5.19 13.65 27.97
CA GLU A 458 5.82 14.96 27.89
C GLU A 458 6.00 15.36 26.42
N THR A 459 5.62 16.58 26.10
CA THR A 459 5.72 17.13 24.74
C THR A 459 6.58 18.38 24.71
N CYS A 460 7.38 18.54 23.67
CA CYS A 460 8.18 19.74 23.47
C CYS A 460 7.28 20.92 23.08
N TYR A 461 7.69 22.10 23.51
CA TYR A 461 7.02 23.35 23.19
C TYR A 461 7.96 24.42 22.69
N SER A 462 7.55 25.03 21.59
CA SER A 462 8.01 26.36 21.15
C SER A 462 6.90 26.99 20.32
N PRO A 463 6.60 28.30 20.46
CA PRO A 463 5.48 28.96 19.80
C PRO A 463 5.37 28.70 18.28
N PRO A 464 6.48 28.70 17.50
CA PRO A 464 6.39 28.52 16.04
C PRO A 464 6.16 27.06 15.60
N VAL A 465 6.27 26.06 16.48
CA VAL A 465 6.24 24.63 16.07
C VAL A 465 5.22 23.79 16.83
N SER A 466 4.64 24.30 17.92
CA SER A 466 3.63 23.57 18.71
C SER A 466 2.77 24.48 19.57
N MET A 467 1.64 23.96 20.05
CA MET A 467 0.90 24.54 21.15
C MET A 467 1.54 24.15 22.49
N LEU A 468 1.36 24.98 23.53
CA LEU A 468 1.81 24.64 24.89
C LEU A 468 1.17 23.34 25.40
N ILE A 469 -0.10 23.11 25.05
CA ILE A 469 -0.81 21.85 25.27
C ILE A 469 -1.00 21.21 23.91
N ASP A 470 -0.25 20.13 23.63
CA ASP A 470 -0.38 19.41 22.38
C ASP A 470 -1.80 18.85 22.21
N PRO A 471 -2.40 18.92 21.00
CA PRO A 471 -3.75 18.41 20.73
C PRO A 471 -3.95 16.91 21.03
N LEU A 472 -2.89 16.13 21.18
CA LEU A 472 -2.96 14.75 21.68
C LEU A 472 -3.58 14.69 23.09
N ARG A 473 -3.18 15.56 23.98
CA ARG A 473 -3.62 15.53 25.38
C ARG A 473 -5.13 15.75 25.55
N PRO A 474 -5.78 16.73 24.89
CA PRO A 474 -7.24 16.83 24.88
C PRO A 474 -7.94 15.60 24.28
N ALA A 475 -7.38 14.99 23.22
CA ALA A 475 -7.94 13.75 22.64
C ALA A 475 -7.93 12.60 23.66
N VAL A 476 -6.84 12.44 24.40
CA VAL A 476 -6.74 11.43 25.47
C VAL A 476 -7.74 11.70 26.59
N LYS A 477 -7.89 12.98 27.02
CA LYS A 477 -8.89 13.37 28.04
C LYS A 477 -10.31 13.08 27.59
N ALA A 478 -10.65 13.35 26.32
CA ALA A 478 -11.95 13.02 25.75
C ALA A 478 -12.21 11.51 25.77
N ALA A 479 -11.20 10.69 25.45
CA ALA A 479 -11.32 9.24 25.57
C ALA A 479 -11.57 8.80 27.02
N LEU A 480 -10.88 9.39 28.00
CA LEU A 480 -11.08 9.07 29.41
C LEU A 480 -12.50 9.44 29.88
N GLN A 481 -13.02 10.58 29.43
CA GLN A 481 -14.41 10.99 29.73
C GLN A 481 -15.42 10.01 29.13
N ASN A 482 -15.30 9.68 27.85
CA ASN A 482 -16.17 8.74 27.16
C ASN A 482 -16.12 7.34 27.80
N ARG A 483 -15.00 6.93 28.35
CA ARG A 483 -14.88 5.69 29.11
C ARG A 483 -15.71 5.71 30.38
N ARG A 484 -15.60 6.79 31.19
CA ARG A 484 -16.37 6.97 32.44
C ARG A 484 -17.88 6.96 32.18
N GLU A 485 -18.31 7.65 31.11
CA GLU A 485 -19.71 7.68 30.71
C GLU A 485 -20.23 6.28 30.34
N LYS A 486 -19.44 5.48 29.63
CA LYS A 486 -19.76 4.08 29.30
C LYS A 486 -19.79 3.17 30.52
N GLU A 487 -18.91 3.38 31.49
CA GLU A 487 -18.88 2.62 32.74
C GLU A 487 -20.15 2.94 33.59
N ASN A 488 -20.53 4.20 33.66
CA ASN A 488 -21.73 4.67 34.43
C ASN A 488 -23.04 4.31 33.72
N SER A 489 -23.06 4.02 32.41
CA SER A 489 -24.25 3.63 31.66
C SER A 489 -24.50 2.12 31.61
N LYS A 490 -23.63 1.31 32.21
CA LYS A 490 -23.89 -0.11 32.41
C LYS A 490 -24.84 -0.30 33.59
N PRO A 491 -25.97 -1.03 33.40
CA PRO A 491 -26.96 -1.25 34.45
C PRO A 491 -26.39 -2.06 35.63
#